data_aaef0d75d948fdb4159dfc304c5c066d
#
_entry.id   aaef0d75d948fdb4159dfc304c5c066d
#
_cell.length_a   1.000
_cell.length_b   1.000
_cell.length_c   1.000
_cell.angle_alpha   90.00
_cell.angle_beta   90.00
_cell.angle_gamma   90.00
#
_symmetry.space_group_name_H-M   'P 1'
#
loop_
_entity.id
_entity.type
_entity.pdbx_description
1 polymer ?
#
loop_
_entity_poly.entity_id
_entity_poly.type
_entity_poly.pdbx_seq_one_letter_code
_entity_poly.pdbx_strand_id
1 'polypeptide(L)'
;FGELLELLGRIPIPPYLNRDSQQIDYTRYQTVYSKFEGSVAAPTAGLHFTPELIASLGAAGVEFEEVTLHVGAGTFLPVKDDDACRHAMHTEHFEIRRTTVERLLRRWGHIVAVGTTSVRTLESLAALAWRIRREGSPDEMRAVGQWELYDVPAFYTGREALEELLAYMERNDLGTLKASTQIMIAPLGYRWRIVRAIVTNFHQPKST
;
A
#
# COMPACT_ATOMS: atom_id res chain seq x y z
N PHE A 1 18.20 3.92 21.44
CA PHE A 1 17.51 2.67 21.02
C PHE A 1 17.89 2.33 19.57
N GLY A 2 17.89 3.30 18.64
CA GLY A 2 18.28 3.11 17.25
C GLY A 2 19.70 2.56 17.09
N GLU A 3 20.67 3.15 17.75
CA GLU A 3 22.09 2.70 17.74
C GLU A 3 22.25 1.25 18.21
N LEU A 4 21.46 0.81 19.20
CA LEU A 4 21.48 -0.59 19.68
C LEU A 4 20.86 -1.54 18.65
N LEU A 5 19.83 -1.11 17.92
CA LEU A 5 19.25 -1.88 16.82
C LEU A 5 20.21 -2.00 15.64
N GLU A 6 20.98 -0.96 15.34
CA GLU A 6 22.02 -1.02 14.31
C GLU A 6 23.18 -1.95 14.66
N LEU A 7 23.59 -1.97 15.95
CA LEU A 7 24.71 -2.79 16.43
C LEU A 7 24.34 -4.27 16.63
N LEU A 8 23.13 -4.55 17.09
CA LEU A 8 22.72 -5.90 17.52
C LEU A 8 21.59 -6.46 16.65
N GLY A 9 20.91 -5.60 15.87
CA GLY A 9 19.79 -5.97 15.05
C GLY A 9 20.21 -6.78 13.82
N ARG A 10 19.31 -7.67 13.40
CA ARG A 10 19.40 -8.37 12.12
C ARG A 10 18.25 -7.91 11.24
N ILE A 11 18.49 -7.82 9.93
CA ILE A 11 17.39 -7.56 9.00
C ILE A 11 16.36 -8.68 9.11
N PRO A 12 15.11 -8.37 9.42
CA PRO A 12 14.06 -9.37 9.40
C PRO A 12 13.76 -9.75 7.93
N ILE A 13 14.08 -10.99 7.59
CA ILE A 13 13.73 -11.57 6.30
C ILE A 13 12.45 -12.40 6.45
N PRO A 14 11.68 -12.60 5.37
CA PRO A 14 10.46 -13.39 5.43
C PRO A 14 10.69 -14.81 5.96
N PRO A 15 9.86 -15.30 6.91
CA PRO A 15 10.04 -16.62 7.52
C PRO A 15 10.04 -17.78 6.52
N TYR A 16 9.38 -17.64 5.36
CA TYR A 16 9.33 -18.68 4.34
C TYR A 16 10.67 -18.92 3.64
N LEU A 17 11.67 -18.05 3.82
CA LEU A 17 13.04 -18.30 3.35
C LEU A 17 13.78 -19.36 4.15
N ASN A 18 13.28 -19.74 5.33
CA ASN A 18 13.80 -20.80 6.21
C ASN A 18 15.33 -20.74 6.43
N ARG A 19 15.88 -19.56 6.57
CA ARG A 19 17.28 -19.29 6.87
C ARG A 19 17.43 -18.03 7.70
N ASP A 20 18.57 -17.88 8.36
CA ASP A 20 18.96 -16.64 9.00
C ASP A 20 19.31 -15.56 7.95
N SER A 21 19.19 -14.28 8.35
CA SER A 21 19.64 -13.16 7.55
C SER A 21 21.16 -13.17 7.37
N GLN A 22 21.63 -12.81 6.20
CA GLN A 22 23.03 -12.73 5.82
C GLN A 22 23.40 -11.28 5.48
N GLN A 23 24.70 -10.96 5.48
CA GLN A 23 25.18 -9.60 5.14
C GLN A 23 24.67 -9.12 3.78
N ILE A 24 24.53 -10.02 2.81
CA ILE A 24 24.04 -9.68 1.48
C ILE A 24 22.58 -9.23 1.46
N ASP A 25 21.77 -9.61 2.47
CA ASP A 25 20.37 -9.21 2.57
C ASP A 25 20.23 -7.72 2.85
N TYR A 26 21.22 -7.07 3.48
CA TYR A 26 21.23 -5.62 3.68
C TYR A 26 21.16 -4.84 2.37
N THR A 27 21.69 -5.38 1.30
CA THR A 27 21.63 -4.77 -0.03
C THR A 27 20.55 -5.38 -0.92
N ARG A 28 20.31 -6.70 -0.86
CA ARG A 28 19.39 -7.39 -1.77
C ARG A 28 17.95 -7.38 -1.29
N TYR A 29 17.70 -7.23 0.01
CA TYR A 29 16.35 -7.13 0.56
C TYR A 29 15.93 -5.68 0.72
N GLN A 30 16.27 -4.85 -0.28
CA GLN A 30 15.86 -3.45 -0.40
C GLN A 30 15.51 -3.13 -1.84
N THR A 31 14.50 -2.28 -2.02
CA THR A 31 14.13 -1.80 -3.34
C THR A 31 15.01 -0.63 -3.76
N VAL A 32 15.23 -0.48 -5.06
CA VAL A 32 16.03 0.63 -5.63
C VAL A 32 15.42 2.01 -5.40
N TYR A 33 14.16 2.07 -4.95
CA TYR A 33 13.43 3.31 -4.66
C TYR A 33 13.14 3.51 -3.16
N SER A 34 13.72 2.71 -2.27
CA SER A 34 13.64 2.93 -0.82
C SER A 34 14.31 4.26 -0.45
N LYS A 35 13.59 5.13 0.26
CA LYS A 35 14.07 6.48 0.61
C LYS A 35 14.08 6.78 2.10
N PHE A 36 13.16 6.17 2.84
CA PHE A 36 12.93 6.45 4.25
C PHE A 36 13.08 5.19 5.08
N GLU A 37 13.80 5.32 6.19
CA GLU A 37 13.86 4.28 7.21
C GLU A 37 12.53 4.26 8.00
N GLY A 38 12.17 3.11 8.59
CA GLY A 38 10.99 2.99 9.44
C GLY A 38 10.03 1.86 9.06
N SER A 39 10.40 1.02 8.09
CA SER A 39 9.66 -0.20 7.76
C SER A 39 10.46 -1.44 8.12
N VAL A 40 9.77 -2.46 8.65
CA VAL A 40 10.37 -3.76 8.99
C VAL A 40 10.44 -4.67 7.76
N ALA A 41 9.49 -4.54 6.82
CA ALA A 41 9.39 -5.38 5.64
C ALA A 41 9.63 -4.58 4.36
N ALA A 42 10.52 -5.07 3.49
CA ALA A 42 10.67 -4.53 2.15
C ALA A 42 9.46 -4.90 1.26
N PRO A 43 9.01 -4.00 0.36
CA PRO A 43 7.97 -4.32 -0.62
C PRO A 43 8.53 -5.27 -1.69
N THR A 44 8.49 -6.58 -1.41
CA THR A 44 9.21 -7.62 -2.18
C THR A 44 8.87 -7.65 -3.66
N ALA A 45 7.67 -7.26 -4.07
CA ALA A 45 7.33 -7.11 -5.49
C ALA A 45 8.18 -6.03 -6.19
N GLY A 46 8.68 -5.05 -5.43
CA GLY A 46 9.57 -4.00 -5.93
C GLY A 46 10.99 -4.46 -6.20
N LEU A 47 11.40 -5.62 -5.66
CA LEU A 47 12.74 -6.17 -5.88
C LEU A 47 12.99 -6.62 -7.33
N HIS A 48 11.92 -6.78 -8.12
CA HIS A 48 12.01 -7.06 -9.54
C HIS A 48 12.41 -5.85 -10.39
N PHE A 49 12.37 -4.63 -9.82
CA PHE A 49 12.68 -3.41 -10.54
C PHE A 49 14.16 -3.04 -10.34
N THR A 50 14.86 -2.84 -11.44
CA THR A 50 16.21 -2.28 -11.47
C THR A 50 16.17 -0.85 -12.01
N PRO A 51 17.20 -0.03 -11.77
CA PRO A 51 17.28 1.31 -12.35
C PRO A 51 17.13 1.31 -13.89
N GLU A 52 17.72 0.32 -14.56
CA GLU A 52 17.69 0.17 -16.01
C GLU A 52 16.27 -0.17 -16.50
N LEU A 53 15.56 -1.05 -15.77
CA LEU A 53 14.16 -1.38 -16.08
C LEU A 53 13.26 -0.16 -15.91
N ILE A 54 13.41 0.59 -14.82
CA ILE A 54 12.66 1.83 -14.58
C ILE A 54 12.90 2.84 -15.69
N ALA A 55 14.18 3.04 -16.09
CA ALA A 55 14.53 3.94 -17.18
C ALA A 55 13.92 3.49 -18.52
N SER A 56 13.97 2.18 -18.82
CA SER A 56 13.40 1.60 -20.04
C SER A 56 11.87 1.78 -20.10
N LEU A 57 11.18 1.53 -18.98
CA LEU A 57 9.73 1.75 -18.88
C LEU A 57 9.38 3.23 -19.03
N GLY A 58 10.16 4.13 -18.42
CA GLY A 58 10.01 5.57 -18.59
C GLY A 58 10.16 6.01 -20.05
N ALA A 59 11.16 5.47 -20.76
CA ALA A 59 11.35 5.73 -22.20
C ALA A 59 10.18 5.19 -23.06
N ALA A 60 9.50 4.13 -22.59
CA ALA A 60 8.28 3.61 -23.21
C ALA A 60 7.00 4.38 -22.84
N GLY A 61 7.11 5.47 -22.05
CA GLY A 61 5.97 6.31 -21.67
C GLY A 61 5.25 5.89 -20.40
N VAL A 62 5.82 4.98 -19.61
CA VAL A 62 5.28 4.61 -18.28
C VAL A 62 5.71 5.66 -17.27
N GLU A 63 4.74 6.24 -16.58
CA GLU A 63 4.97 7.17 -15.47
C GLU A 63 5.02 6.39 -14.14
N PHE A 64 5.97 6.78 -13.26
CA PHE A 64 6.09 6.20 -11.93
C PHE A 64 5.59 7.18 -10.87
N GLU A 65 4.79 6.66 -9.94
CA GLU A 65 4.32 7.39 -8.78
C GLU A 65 4.68 6.64 -7.50
N GLU A 66 4.83 7.41 -6.42
CA GLU A 66 5.24 6.88 -5.13
C GLU A 66 4.15 7.12 -4.08
N VAL A 67 3.93 6.12 -3.26
CA VAL A 67 3.23 6.23 -1.99
C VAL A 67 4.18 5.82 -0.88
N THR A 68 4.13 6.49 0.26
CA THR A 68 4.94 6.13 1.42
C THR A 68 4.13 5.22 2.33
N LEU A 69 4.68 4.05 2.65
CA LEU A 69 4.07 3.09 3.56
C LEU A 69 5.02 2.78 4.70
N HIS A 70 4.47 2.70 5.90
CA HIS A 70 5.16 2.24 7.10
C HIS A 70 4.67 0.84 7.45
N VAL A 71 5.39 -0.15 6.95
CA VAL A 71 5.00 -1.56 7.04
C VAL A 71 5.61 -2.18 8.30
N GLY A 72 4.76 -2.59 9.23
CA GLY A 72 5.17 -3.25 10.47
C GLY A 72 5.44 -4.75 10.30
N ALA A 73 5.95 -5.39 11.37
CA ALA A 73 6.24 -6.82 11.42
C ALA A 73 4.99 -7.72 11.23
N GLY A 74 3.79 -7.15 11.40
CA GLY A 74 2.53 -7.87 11.21
C GLY A 74 2.32 -8.43 9.80
N THR A 75 2.98 -7.85 8.79
CA THR A 75 2.93 -8.31 7.39
C THR A 75 3.46 -9.74 7.20
N PHE A 76 4.29 -10.23 8.13
CA PHE A 76 4.82 -11.60 8.07
C PHE A 76 3.94 -12.64 8.76
N LEU A 77 2.82 -12.22 9.37
CA LEU A 77 1.93 -13.15 10.06
C LEU A 77 1.05 -13.91 9.04
N PRO A 78 1.14 -15.23 8.98
CA PRO A 78 0.26 -15.99 8.09
C PRO A 78 -1.18 -15.96 8.62
N VAL A 79 -2.15 -16.08 7.70
CA VAL A 79 -3.54 -16.31 8.07
C VAL A 79 -3.66 -17.69 8.73
N LYS A 80 -3.98 -17.71 10.02
CA LYS A 80 -4.07 -18.93 10.81
C LYS A 80 -5.44 -19.60 10.71
N ASP A 81 -6.47 -18.80 10.51
CA ASP A 81 -7.85 -19.28 10.37
C ASP A 81 -8.14 -19.81 8.98
N ASP A 82 -8.98 -20.81 8.88
CA ASP A 82 -9.51 -21.29 7.60
C ASP A 82 -10.59 -20.33 7.05
N ASP A 83 -11.17 -19.50 7.92
CA ASP A 83 -12.09 -18.44 7.56
C ASP A 83 -11.34 -17.09 7.57
N ALA A 84 -11.11 -16.52 6.39
CA ALA A 84 -10.46 -15.22 6.24
C ALA A 84 -11.17 -14.10 7.00
N CYS A 85 -12.48 -14.22 7.25
CA CYS A 85 -13.27 -13.23 7.99
C CYS A 85 -12.86 -13.14 9.46
N ARG A 86 -12.24 -14.18 10.01
CA ARG A 86 -11.78 -14.22 11.40
C ARG A 86 -10.34 -13.72 11.57
N HIS A 87 -9.61 -13.59 10.48
CA HIS A 87 -8.25 -13.05 10.54
C HIS A 87 -8.30 -11.54 10.79
N ALA A 88 -7.67 -11.09 11.87
CA ALA A 88 -7.54 -9.67 12.15
C ALA A 88 -6.35 -9.08 11.37
N MET A 89 -6.64 -8.18 10.44
CA MET A 89 -5.60 -7.48 9.67
C MET A 89 -4.87 -6.47 10.54
N HIS A 90 -3.56 -6.42 10.38
CA HIS A 90 -2.72 -5.40 10.99
C HIS A 90 -2.94 -4.03 10.35
N THR A 91 -2.67 -2.98 11.13
CA THR A 91 -2.73 -1.59 10.67
C THR A 91 -1.44 -1.22 9.96
N GLU A 92 -1.55 -0.65 8.77
CA GLU A 92 -0.45 -0.03 8.03
C GLU A 92 -0.73 1.46 7.87
N HIS A 93 0.27 2.28 8.18
CA HIS A 93 0.20 3.73 7.98
C HIS A 93 0.75 4.08 6.61
N PHE A 94 0.11 5.03 5.95
CA PHE A 94 0.56 5.50 4.65
C PHE A 94 0.40 7.01 4.49
N GLU A 95 1.18 7.54 3.58
CA GLU A 95 1.11 8.93 3.16
C GLU A 95 1.02 9.02 1.64
N ILE A 96 0.16 9.91 1.14
CA ILE A 96 0.02 10.19 -0.28
C ILE A 96 0.05 11.69 -0.53
N ARG A 97 0.85 12.14 -1.49
CA ARG A 97 0.93 13.54 -1.88
C ARG A 97 -0.26 13.93 -2.76
N ARG A 98 -0.69 15.18 -2.63
CA ARG A 98 -1.74 15.75 -3.51
C ARG A 98 -1.38 15.60 -4.98
N THR A 99 -0.13 15.87 -5.36
CA THR A 99 0.35 15.71 -6.73
C THR A 99 0.24 14.27 -7.24
N THR A 100 0.42 13.27 -6.36
CA THR A 100 0.21 11.87 -6.71
C THR A 100 -1.28 11.59 -6.96
N VAL A 101 -2.18 12.11 -6.12
CA VAL A 101 -3.64 11.98 -6.36
C VAL A 101 -4.06 12.61 -7.69
N GLU A 102 -3.54 13.80 -8.01
CA GLU A 102 -3.77 14.48 -9.30
C GLU A 102 -3.32 13.62 -10.49
N ARG A 103 -2.16 12.97 -10.38
CA ARG A 103 -1.63 12.10 -11.45
C ARG A 103 -2.43 10.80 -11.57
N LEU A 104 -2.81 10.19 -10.46
CA LEU A 104 -3.70 9.01 -10.45
C LEU A 104 -5.03 9.34 -11.13
N LEU A 105 -5.61 10.50 -10.85
CA LEU A 105 -6.85 10.96 -11.49
C LEU A 105 -6.68 11.14 -13.01
N ARG A 106 -5.59 11.75 -13.46
CA ARG A 106 -5.29 11.91 -14.90
C ARG A 106 -5.09 10.58 -15.61
N ARG A 107 -4.56 9.57 -14.92
CA ARG A 107 -4.28 8.23 -15.44
C ARG A 107 -5.28 7.18 -14.96
N TRP A 108 -6.42 7.61 -14.45
CA TRP A 108 -7.44 6.69 -13.99
C TRP A 108 -7.82 5.66 -15.06
N GLY A 109 -7.95 4.40 -14.65
CA GLY A 109 -8.16 3.27 -15.56
C GLY A 109 -6.87 2.62 -16.09
N HIS A 110 -5.69 3.22 -15.86
CA HIS A 110 -4.38 2.70 -16.30
C HIS A 110 -3.39 2.51 -15.14
N ILE A 111 -3.87 2.46 -13.90
CA ILE A 111 -3.04 2.37 -12.70
C ILE A 111 -2.63 0.93 -12.45
N VAL A 112 -1.33 0.69 -12.41
CA VAL A 112 -0.72 -0.60 -12.05
C VAL A 112 -0.03 -0.44 -10.69
N ALA A 113 -0.44 -1.21 -9.70
CA ALA A 113 0.19 -1.21 -8.39
C ALA A 113 1.34 -2.22 -8.34
N VAL A 114 2.44 -1.85 -7.68
CA VAL A 114 3.55 -2.76 -7.39
C VAL A 114 3.48 -3.16 -5.92
N GLY A 115 3.09 -4.40 -5.67
CA GLY A 115 2.90 -4.99 -4.34
C GLY A 115 1.46 -4.91 -3.82
N THR A 116 1.09 -5.90 -3.00
CA THR A 116 -0.24 -5.98 -2.37
C THR A 116 -0.48 -4.83 -1.40
N THR A 117 0.54 -4.35 -0.68
CA THR A 117 0.46 -3.18 0.20
C THR A 117 0.13 -1.91 -0.57
N SER A 118 0.67 -1.73 -1.78
CA SER A 118 0.31 -0.60 -2.65
C SER A 118 -1.15 -0.69 -3.12
N VAL A 119 -1.65 -1.90 -3.45
CA VAL A 119 -3.07 -2.09 -3.75
C VAL A 119 -3.93 -1.71 -2.55
N ARG A 120 -3.60 -2.20 -1.35
CA ARG A 120 -4.34 -1.87 -0.13
C ARG A 120 -4.37 -0.36 0.11
N THR A 121 -3.24 0.32 -0.03
CA THR A 121 -3.16 1.77 0.10
C THR A 121 -4.09 2.47 -0.91
N LEU A 122 -3.95 2.16 -2.19
CA LEU A 122 -4.72 2.82 -3.24
C LEU A 122 -6.22 2.55 -3.12
N GLU A 123 -6.62 1.31 -2.87
CA GLU A 123 -8.04 0.97 -2.70
C GLU A 123 -8.62 1.58 -1.41
N SER A 124 -7.83 1.78 -0.35
CA SER A 124 -8.27 2.49 0.86
C SER A 124 -8.65 3.94 0.59
N LEU A 125 -8.09 4.56 -0.45
CA LEU A 125 -8.48 5.93 -0.84
C LEU A 125 -9.96 6.02 -1.21
N ALA A 126 -10.53 4.96 -1.78
CA ALA A 126 -11.96 4.93 -2.11
C ALA A 126 -12.85 4.96 -0.86
N ALA A 127 -12.47 4.22 0.19
CA ALA A 127 -13.19 4.23 1.46
C ALA A 127 -13.02 5.57 2.20
N LEU A 128 -11.81 6.14 2.20
CA LEU A 128 -11.55 7.47 2.77
C LEU A 128 -12.38 8.55 2.07
N ALA A 129 -12.40 8.54 0.74
CA ALA A 129 -13.20 9.49 -0.04
C ALA A 129 -14.69 9.36 0.27
N TRP A 130 -15.18 8.13 0.38
CA TRP A 130 -16.57 7.88 0.76
C TRP A 130 -16.88 8.38 2.17
N ARG A 131 -15.95 8.21 3.10
CA ARG A 131 -16.05 8.75 4.47
C ARG A 131 -16.09 10.28 4.47
N ILE A 132 -15.20 10.93 3.73
CA ILE A 132 -15.19 12.40 3.55
C ILE A 132 -16.54 12.88 3.01
N ARG A 133 -17.08 12.23 2.00
CA ARG A 133 -18.36 12.59 1.39
C ARG A 133 -19.52 12.50 2.37
N ARG A 134 -19.50 11.54 3.29
CA ARG A 134 -20.56 11.32 4.28
C ARG A 134 -20.41 12.15 5.55
N GLU A 135 -19.19 12.32 6.01
CA GLU A 135 -18.87 12.83 7.35
C GLU A 135 -18.11 14.16 7.30
N GLY A 136 -17.68 14.58 6.09
CA GLY A 136 -16.93 15.82 5.87
C GLY A 136 -15.44 15.74 6.22
N SER A 137 -15.00 14.64 6.85
CA SER A 137 -13.60 14.39 7.26
C SER A 137 -13.22 12.94 7.06
N PRO A 138 -11.95 12.64 6.73
CA PRO A 138 -11.45 11.26 6.66
C PRO A 138 -11.31 10.64 8.05
N ASP A 139 -11.33 11.42 9.14
CA ASP A 139 -10.90 11.00 10.48
C ASP A 139 -9.55 10.29 10.43
N GLU A 140 -8.47 11.05 10.31
CA GLU A 140 -7.10 10.53 10.14
C GLU A 140 -6.65 9.61 11.28
N MET A 141 -7.26 9.73 12.46
CA MET A 141 -6.98 8.89 13.62
C MET A 141 -7.63 7.49 13.51
N ARG A 142 -8.65 7.35 12.65
CA ARG A 142 -9.36 6.10 12.43
C ARG A 142 -8.86 5.40 11.18
N ALA A 143 -8.23 4.24 11.33
CA ALA A 143 -7.86 3.40 10.20
C ALA A 143 -9.07 3.07 9.32
N VAL A 144 -8.84 2.90 8.02
CA VAL A 144 -9.83 2.27 7.15
C VAL A 144 -10.01 0.84 7.62
N GLY A 145 -11.21 0.50 8.08
CA GLY A 145 -11.53 -0.79 8.69
C GLY A 145 -11.40 -1.95 7.70
N GLN A 146 -11.20 -3.14 8.25
CA GLN A 146 -10.91 -4.36 7.46
C GLN A 146 -11.92 -4.62 6.33
N TRP A 147 -13.20 -4.34 6.56
CA TRP A 147 -14.30 -4.58 5.60
C TRP A 147 -14.94 -3.30 5.05
N GLU A 148 -14.43 -2.13 5.43
CA GLU A 148 -15.02 -0.82 5.07
C GLU A 148 -15.09 -0.58 3.55
N LEU A 149 -14.21 -1.21 2.77
CA LEU A 149 -14.29 -1.16 1.31
C LEU A 149 -15.59 -1.74 0.74
N TYR A 150 -16.18 -2.71 1.43
CA TYR A 150 -17.41 -3.39 1.00
C TYR A 150 -18.65 -2.56 1.25
N ASP A 151 -18.56 -1.57 2.16
CA ASP A 151 -19.62 -0.61 2.45
C ASP A 151 -19.69 0.54 1.43
N VAL A 152 -18.64 0.68 0.61
CA VAL A 152 -18.60 1.71 -0.45
C VAL A 152 -19.55 1.29 -1.58
N PRO A 153 -20.58 2.08 -1.93
CA PRO A 153 -21.57 1.70 -2.93
C PRO A 153 -20.95 1.41 -4.30
N ALA A 154 -21.52 0.44 -5.01
CA ALA A 154 -21.00 0.01 -6.32
C ALA A 154 -21.01 1.13 -7.38
N PHE A 155 -21.94 2.09 -7.27
CA PHE A 155 -22.00 3.23 -8.17
C PHE A 155 -20.92 4.30 -7.91
N TYR A 156 -20.29 4.29 -6.73
CA TYR A 156 -19.22 5.25 -6.40
C TYR A 156 -17.92 4.78 -7.03
N THR A 157 -17.51 5.45 -8.07
CA THR A 157 -16.35 5.05 -8.89
C THR A 157 -15.02 5.46 -8.24
N GLY A 158 -13.93 4.80 -8.63
CA GLY A 158 -12.59 5.20 -8.20
C GLY A 158 -12.20 6.60 -8.70
N ARG A 159 -12.76 7.04 -9.84
CA ARG A 159 -12.57 8.41 -10.34
C ARG A 159 -13.20 9.43 -9.40
N GLU A 160 -14.47 9.22 -9.04
CA GLU A 160 -15.17 10.09 -8.07
C GLU A 160 -14.45 10.13 -6.73
N ALA A 161 -13.89 8.99 -6.28
CA ALA A 161 -13.11 8.93 -5.06
C ALA A 161 -11.85 9.81 -5.13
N LEU A 162 -11.09 9.74 -6.21
CA LEU A 162 -9.90 10.58 -6.39
C LEU A 162 -10.26 12.06 -6.51
N GLU A 163 -11.35 12.41 -7.20
CA GLU A 163 -11.88 13.78 -7.29
C GLU A 163 -12.28 14.32 -5.92
N GLU A 164 -12.99 13.53 -5.10
CA GLU A 164 -13.40 13.92 -3.74
C GLU A 164 -12.19 14.13 -2.82
N LEU A 165 -11.20 13.22 -2.87
CA LEU A 165 -9.96 13.36 -2.10
C LEU A 165 -9.19 14.62 -2.50
N LEU A 166 -9.05 14.85 -3.80
CA LEU A 166 -8.35 16.03 -4.29
C LEU A 166 -9.03 17.32 -3.81
N ALA A 167 -10.36 17.41 -3.98
CA ALA A 167 -11.13 18.54 -3.51
C ALA A 167 -11.03 18.74 -1.98
N TYR A 168 -11.00 17.64 -1.20
CA TYR A 168 -10.77 17.70 0.25
C TYR A 168 -9.38 18.25 0.57
N MET A 169 -8.33 17.73 -0.08
CA MET A 169 -6.95 18.17 0.15
C MET A 169 -6.75 19.64 -0.22
N GLU A 170 -7.40 20.11 -1.30
CA GLU A 170 -7.36 21.52 -1.72
C GLU A 170 -8.07 22.44 -0.71
N ARG A 171 -9.29 22.09 -0.30
CA ARG A 171 -10.06 22.89 0.68
C ARG A 171 -9.35 23.04 2.03
N ASN A 172 -8.55 22.05 2.43
CA ASN A 172 -7.84 22.03 3.70
C ASN A 172 -6.34 22.38 3.56
N ASP A 173 -5.91 22.82 2.40
CA ASP A 173 -4.50 23.14 2.08
C ASP A 173 -3.51 22.01 2.43
N LEU A 174 -3.92 20.77 2.18
CA LEU A 174 -3.11 19.58 2.45
C LEU A 174 -2.21 19.25 1.26
N GLY A 175 -0.90 19.38 1.42
CA GLY A 175 0.08 18.88 0.47
C GLY A 175 0.23 17.36 0.48
N THR A 176 -0.08 16.74 1.63
CA THR A 176 0.00 15.29 1.88
C THR A 176 -1.16 14.83 2.75
N LEU A 177 -1.80 13.75 2.38
CA LEU A 177 -2.80 13.05 3.18
C LEU A 177 -2.10 11.91 3.92
N LYS A 178 -2.29 11.85 5.24
CA LYS A 178 -1.84 10.76 6.11
C LYS A 178 -3.03 9.95 6.55
N ALA A 179 -2.91 8.64 6.46
CA ALA A 179 -3.98 7.74 6.87
C ALA A 179 -3.44 6.36 7.25
N SER A 180 -4.33 5.49 7.69
CA SER A 180 -3.99 4.10 7.98
C SER A 180 -5.06 3.15 7.47
N THR A 181 -4.67 1.91 7.23
CA THR A 181 -5.55 0.90 6.66
C THR A 181 -5.38 -0.45 7.34
N GLN A 182 -6.49 -1.15 7.50
CA GLN A 182 -6.60 -2.54 7.91
C GLN A 182 -7.33 -3.37 6.85
N ILE A 183 -7.57 -2.82 5.66
CA ILE A 183 -8.42 -3.49 4.67
C ILE A 183 -7.93 -4.88 4.32
N MET A 184 -8.89 -5.77 4.12
CA MET A 184 -8.69 -7.07 3.49
C MET A 184 -9.44 -7.10 2.16
N ILE A 185 -8.75 -7.47 1.10
CA ILE A 185 -9.34 -7.70 -0.21
C ILE A 185 -9.45 -9.22 -0.40
N ALA A 186 -10.66 -9.74 -0.23
CA ALA A 186 -10.96 -11.16 -0.37
C ALA A 186 -11.87 -11.41 -1.58
N PRO A 187 -11.97 -12.65 -2.09
CA PRO A 187 -12.83 -13.00 -3.23
C PRO A 187 -14.32 -13.01 -2.84
N LEU A 188 -14.77 -11.97 -2.13
CA LEU A 188 -16.13 -11.76 -1.66
C LEU A 188 -16.91 -10.78 -2.55
N GLY A 189 -16.53 -10.65 -3.82
CA GLY A 189 -17.20 -9.78 -4.79
C GLY A 189 -16.68 -8.34 -4.81
N TYR A 190 -15.63 -7.99 -4.07
CA TYR A 190 -15.01 -6.68 -4.19
C TYR A 190 -14.40 -6.51 -5.58
N ARG A 191 -14.71 -5.38 -6.22
CA ARG A 191 -14.11 -4.97 -7.49
C ARG A 191 -13.19 -3.78 -7.25
N TRP A 192 -11.95 -3.89 -7.68
CA TRP A 192 -10.98 -2.81 -7.57
C TRP A 192 -11.51 -1.55 -8.25
N ARG A 193 -11.38 -0.43 -7.59
CA ARG A 193 -11.92 0.88 -8.03
C ARG A 193 -10.85 1.77 -8.62
N ILE A 194 -9.66 1.73 -8.05
CA ILE A 194 -8.55 2.61 -8.43
C ILE A 194 -7.51 1.81 -9.20
N VAL A 195 -7.12 0.64 -8.71
CA VAL A 195 -6.10 -0.20 -9.33
C VAL A 195 -6.68 -1.00 -10.50
N ARG A 196 -5.96 -1.03 -11.62
CA ARG A 196 -6.33 -1.83 -12.79
C ARG A 196 -5.61 -3.16 -12.87
N ALA A 197 -4.36 -3.19 -12.44
CA ALA A 197 -3.51 -4.38 -12.43
C ALA A 197 -2.50 -4.33 -11.29
N ILE A 198 -1.92 -5.47 -10.96
CA ILE A 198 -0.89 -5.59 -9.94
C ILE A 198 0.32 -6.34 -10.46
N VAL A 199 1.51 -5.87 -10.09
CA VAL A 199 2.74 -6.64 -10.12
C VAL A 199 2.98 -7.17 -8.71
N THR A 200 3.05 -8.49 -8.55
CA THR A 200 3.24 -9.13 -7.24
C THR A 200 4.04 -10.43 -7.40
N ASN A 201 4.48 -10.98 -6.27
CA ASN A 201 5.14 -12.28 -6.22
C ASN A 201 4.10 -13.42 -6.16
N PHE A 202 4.56 -14.66 -6.33
CA PHE A 202 3.79 -15.82 -5.93
C PHE A 202 3.68 -15.86 -4.40
N HIS A 203 2.47 -16.00 -3.91
CA HIS A 203 2.20 -16.06 -2.49
C HIS A 203 2.03 -17.51 -2.04
N GLN A 204 2.52 -17.81 -0.85
CA GLN A 204 2.26 -19.09 -0.19
C GLN A 204 0.77 -19.20 0.18
N PRO A 205 0.20 -20.42 0.26
CA PRO A 205 -1.14 -20.60 0.81
C PRO A 205 -1.26 -19.93 2.18
N LYS A 206 -2.38 -19.26 2.43
CA LYS A 206 -2.66 -18.52 3.67
C LYS A 206 -1.70 -17.34 3.95
N SER A 207 -1.03 -16.78 2.94
CA SER A 207 -0.34 -15.50 3.09
C SER A 207 -1.34 -14.34 2.98
N THR A 208 -1.04 -13.25 3.70
CA THR A 208 -1.80 -12.00 3.61
C THR A 208 -1.27 -11.10 2.51
#